data_efe40317ea0a123ca89387925ce21e71
#
_entry.id   efe40317ea0a123ca89387925ce21e71
#
_cell.length_a   1.000
_cell.length_b   1.000
_cell.length_c   1.000
_cell.angle_alpha   90.00
_cell.angle_beta   90.00
_cell.angle_gamma   90.00
#
_symmetry.space_group_name_H-M   'P 1'
#
loop_
_entity.id
_entity.type
_entity.pdbx_description
1 polymer ?
#
loop_
_entity_poly.entity_id
_entity_poly.type
_entity_poly.pdbx_seq_one_letter_code
_entity_poly.pdbx_strand_id
1 'polypeptide(L)'
;PGANGIKTGYTKKSGRCLVSSAEKDGFGAIVVTLSDPNDWEDHKKLLDFAFSEYKSTKCVFEKGETLGTIEIAGSREKLPYSADRDLYLKECRDPLGISVRYNIKEELGAPESKNDIIGSADVYNNGLYITTVNLTASQNAEKNDLSYEYKERYIFLIKILLEQMR
;
A
#
# COMPACT_ATOMS: atom_id res chain seq x y z
N PRO A 1 -24.18 -4.50 19.92
CA PRO A 1 -22.84 -4.23 20.45
C PRO A 1 -21.97 -3.59 19.36
N GLY A 2 -21.21 -2.54 19.68
CA GLY A 2 -20.30 -1.86 18.76
C GLY A 2 -20.90 -0.69 17.96
N ALA A 3 -22.22 -0.44 18.05
CA ALA A 3 -22.83 0.71 17.39
C ALA A 3 -22.38 2.02 18.06
N ASN A 4 -21.86 2.96 17.26
CA ASN A 4 -21.33 4.26 17.70
C ASN A 4 -22.08 5.45 17.10
N GLY A 5 -23.28 5.26 16.60
CA GLY A 5 -24.23 6.29 16.18
C GLY A 5 -24.25 6.47 14.68
N ILE A 6 -24.78 7.51 14.18
CA ILE A 6 -24.37 8.70 13.43
C ILE A 6 -25.52 9.71 13.42
N LYS A 7 -26.62 9.49 12.66
CA LYS A 7 -27.64 10.52 12.45
C LYS A 7 -29.00 9.92 12.12
N THR A 8 -30.05 10.45 12.76
CA THR A 8 -31.43 10.26 12.35
C THR A 8 -31.94 11.44 11.53
N GLY A 9 -32.89 11.23 10.64
CA GLY A 9 -33.56 12.27 9.89
C GLY A 9 -35.02 11.93 9.61
N TYR A 10 -35.89 12.93 9.66
CA TYR A 10 -37.29 12.77 9.33
C TYR A 10 -37.91 14.03 8.72
N THR A 11 -38.61 13.87 7.62
CA THR A 11 -39.54 14.88 7.11
C THR A 11 -40.81 14.18 6.64
N LYS A 12 -41.96 14.90 6.57
CA LYS A 12 -43.21 14.34 5.99
C LYS A 12 -43.05 13.83 4.57
N LYS A 13 -42.09 14.42 3.80
CA LYS A 13 -41.85 14.06 2.39
C LYS A 13 -40.84 12.91 2.25
N SER A 14 -39.79 12.88 3.04
CA SER A 14 -38.72 11.90 2.92
C SER A 14 -38.89 10.66 3.81
N GLY A 15 -39.89 10.67 4.72
CA GLY A 15 -40.03 9.60 5.70
C GLY A 15 -38.88 9.55 6.72
N ARG A 16 -38.70 8.42 7.36
CA ARG A 16 -37.62 8.16 8.31
C ARG A 16 -36.34 7.80 7.55
N CYS A 17 -35.24 8.45 7.91
CA CYS A 17 -33.92 8.16 7.38
C CYS A 17 -32.96 7.93 8.54
N LEU A 18 -32.11 6.95 8.43
CA LEU A 18 -31.14 6.60 9.47
C LEU A 18 -29.79 6.32 8.85
N VAL A 19 -28.74 6.86 9.47
CA VAL A 19 -27.36 6.47 9.23
C VAL A 19 -26.79 5.96 10.54
N SER A 20 -26.26 4.75 10.52
CA SER A 20 -25.57 4.18 11.69
C SER A 20 -24.22 3.61 11.28
N SER A 21 -23.31 3.59 12.24
CA SER A 21 -22.04 2.88 12.13
C SER A 21 -21.85 1.97 13.33
N ALA A 22 -21.10 0.91 13.10
CA ALA A 22 -20.66 0.02 14.16
C ALA A 22 -19.27 -0.51 13.82
N GLU A 23 -18.50 -0.81 14.86
CA GLU A 23 -17.16 -1.41 14.73
C GLU A 23 -17.08 -2.68 15.57
N LYS A 24 -16.47 -3.72 14.99
CA LYS A 24 -16.23 -4.99 15.65
C LYS A 24 -14.97 -5.62 15.08
N ASP A 25 -14.04 -6.05 15.93
CA ASP A 25 -12.81 -6.75 15.55
C ASP A 25 -11.98 -6.00 14.48
N GLY A 26 -11.90 -4.65 14.63
CA GLY A 26 -11.19 -3.78 13.69
C GLY A 26 -11.86 -3.63 12.31
N PHE A 27 -13.10 -4.09 12.18
CA PHE A 27 -13.92 -3.87 10.97
C PHE A 27 -15.04 -2.89 11.29
N GLY A 28 -15.10 -1.76 10.53
CA GLY A 28 -16.16 -0.76 10.60
C GLY A 28 -17.18 -0.95 9.49
N ALA A 29 -18.47 -0.91 9.83
CA ALA A 29 -19.57 -0.95 8.89
C ALA A 29 -20.46 0.30 9.03
N ILE A 30 -20.95 0.82 7.90
CA ILE A 30 -21.90 1.93 7.84
C ILE A 30 -23.15 1.46 7.10
N VAL A 31 -24.30 1.74 7.68
CA VAL A 31 -25.61 1.45 7.07
C VAL A 31 -26.35 2.77 6.89
N VAL A 32 -26.99 2.90 5.74
CA VAL A 32 -27.84 4.04 5.38
C VAL A 32 -29.19 3.52 4.88
N THR A 33 -30.29 3.94 5.51
CA THR A 33 -31.64 3.71 5.02
C THR A 33 -32.36 5.03 4.76
N LEU A 34 -33.18 5.05 3.72
CA LEU A 34 -33.97 6.21 3.30
C LEU A 34 -35.42 5.80 3.21
N SER A 35 -36.32 6.60 3.82
CA SER A 35 -37.76 6.37 3.82
C SER A 35 -38.14 4.97 4.35
N ASP A 36 -37.48 4.54 5.39
CA ASP A 36 -37.62 3.21 5.97
C ASP A 36 -38.38 3.29 7.32
N PRO A 37 -39.62 2.77 7.41
CA PRO A 37 -40.41 2.79 8.64
C PRO A 37 -39.81 1.87 9.71
N ASN A 38 -39.02 0.85 9.34
CA ASN A 38 -38.41 -0.12 10.23
C ASN A 38 -36.91 0.11 10.44
N ASP A 39 -36.43 1.31 10.19
CA ASP A 39 -35.03 1.70 10.13
C ASP A 39 -34.14 1.08 11.23
N TRP A 40 -34.56 1.04 12.49
CA TRP A 40 -33.80 0.47 13.60
C TRP A 40 -33.58 -1.04 13.46
N GLU A 41 -34.65 -1.76 13.09
CA GLU A 41 -34.58 -3.21 12.96
C GLU A 41 -33.78 -3.61 11.72
N ASP A 42 -33.94 -2.90 10.62
CA ASP A 42 -33.23 -3.18 9.36
C ASP A 42 -31.74 -2.81 9.47
N HIS A 43 -31.39 -1.71 10.17
CA HIS A 43 -30.01 -1.40 10.51
C HIS A 43 -29.35 -2.50 11.35
N LYS A 44 -30.07 -3.04 12.36
CA LYS A 44 -29.57 -4.17 13.15
C LYS A 44 -29.29 -5.38 12.25
N LYS A 45 -30.22 -5.77 11.39
CA LYS A 45 -30.05 -6.92 10.48
C LYS A 45 -28.89 -6.71 9.52
N LEU A 46 -28.76 -5.51 8.94
CA LEU A 46 -27.70 -5.18 8.00
C LEU A 46 -26.31 -5.16 8.67
N LEU A 47 -26.20 -4.62 9.89
CA LEU A 47 -24.95 -4.66 10.64
C LEU A 47 -24.60 -6.11 11.07
N ASP A 48 -25.58 -6.89 11.55
CA ASP A 48 -25.37 -8.30 11.90
C ASP A 48 -24.94 -9.10 10.65
N PHE A 49 -25.54 -8.84 9.49
CA PHE A 49 -25.14 -9.41 8.22
C PHE A 49 -23.70 -9.03 7.87
N ALA A 50 -23.33 -7.74 7.89
CA ALA A 50 -21.99 -7.27 7.59
C ALA A 50 -20.94 -7.98 8.47
N PHE A 51 -21.17 -8.03 9.80
CA PHE A 51 -20.24 -8.69 10.72
C PHE A 51 -20.24 -10.22 10.62
N SER A 52 -21.28 -10.83 10.07
CA SER A 52 -21.31 -12.28 9.82
C SER A 52 -20.56 -12.66 8.56
N GLU A 53 -20.58 -11.81 7.55
CA GLU A 53 -19.97 -12.07 6.25
C GLU A 53 -18.46 -11.74 6.22
N TYR A 54 -18.02 -10.70 6.96
CA TYR A 54 -16.64 -10.22 6.96
C TYR A 54 -15.90 -10.71 8.22
N LYS A 55 -15.50 -11.98 8.23
CA LYS A 55 -14.90 -12.64 9.42
C LYS A 55 -13.39 -12.71 9.43
N SER A 56 -12.77 -12.80 8.26
CA SER A 56 -11.33 -12.93 8.12
C SER A 56 -10.68 -11.63 7.65
N THR A 57 -9.39 -11.51 7.91
CA THR A 57 -8.58 -10.39 7.45
C THR A 57 -7.40 -10.94 6.65
N LYS A 58 -7.23 -10.48 5.43
CA LYS A 58 -6.08 -10.81 4.59
C LYS A 58 -5.08 -9.67 4.63
N CYS A 59 -3.85 -9.98 5.00
CA CYS A 59 -2.74 -9.06 4.86
C CYS A 59 -2.38 -8.93 3.37
N VAL A 60 -2.34 -7.71 2.88
CA VAL A 60 -1.91 -7.38 1.51
C VAL A 60 -0.47 -6.87 1.55
N PHE A 61 -0.17 -5.99 2.51
CA PHE A 61 1.17 -5.48 2.77
C PHE A 61 1.43 -5.43 4.27
N GLU A 62 2.65 -5.77 4.67
CA GLU A 62 3.21 -5.46 5.97
C GLU A 62 4.26 -4.36 5.82
N LYS A 63 4.18 -3.35 6.69
CA LYS A 63 5.12 -2.24 6.70
C LYS A 63 6.56 -2.74 6.91
N GLY A 64 7.45 -2.37 5.98
CA GLY A 64 8.87 -2.72 6.07
C GLY A 64 9.22 -4.12 5.56
N GLU A 65 8.23 -4.96 5.22
CA GLU A 65 8.49 -6.20 4.50
C GLU A 65 9.01 -5.88 3.10
N THR A 66 10.11 -6.53 2.71
CA THR A 66 10.71 -6.33 1.39
C THR A 66 9.83 -6.94 0.31
N LEU A 67 9.27 -6.09 -0.54
CA LEU A 67 8.40 -6.49 -1.65
C LEU A 67 9.18 -6.84 -2.92
N GLY A 68 10.38 -6.29 -3.06
CA GLY A 68 11.23 -6.52 -4.21
C GLY A 68 12.48 -5.65 -4.19
N THR A 69 13.23 -5.70 -5.29
CA THR A 69 14.41 -4.85 -5.50
C THR A 69 14.37 -4.23 -6.89
N ILE A 70 14.91 -3.02 -7.03
CA ILE A 70 15.04 -2.30 -8.30
C ILE A 70 16.50 -1.89 -8.55
N GLU A 71 16.85 -1.77 -9.81
CA GLU A 71 18.11 -1.16 -10.24
C GLU A 71 17.94 0.35 -10.29
N ILE A 72 18.93 1.09 -9.77
CA ILE A 72 18.95 2.55 -9.81
C ILE A 72 20.21 3.06 -10.49
N ALA A 73 20.08 4.15 -11.22
CA ALA A 73 21.20 4.74 -11.92
C ALA A 73 22.28 5.24 -10.93
N GLY A 74 23.54 4.91 -11.20
CA GLY A 74 24.68 5.34 -10.38
C GLY A 74 24.94 4.50 -9.13
N SER A 75 24.21 3.41 -8.90
CA SER A 75 24.52 2.40 -7.87
C SER A 75 24.76 1.04 -8.52
N ARG A 76 25.64 0.24 -7.92
CA ARG A 76 25.83 -1.18 -8.29
C ARG A 76 24.88 -2.10 -7.55
N GLU A 77 24.40 -1.65 -6.40
CA GLU A 77 23.51 -2.42 -5.55
C GLU A 77 22.07 -2.18 -5.97
N LYS A 78 21.27 -3.24 -5.93
CA LYS A 78 19.84 -3.12 -6.11
C LYS A 78 19.23 -2.52 -4.86
N LEU A 79 18.31 -1.59 -5.03
CA LEU A 79 17.59 -0.95 -3.93
C LEU A 79 16.36 -1.80 -3.56
N PRO A 80 16.32 -2.40 -2.36
CA PRO A 80 15.12 -3.04 -1.85
C PRO A 80 14.06 -2.00 -1.50
N TYR A 81 12.80 -2.36 -1.67
CA TYR A 81 11.68 -1.49 -1.34
C TYR A 81 10.58 -2.21 -0.57
N SER A 82 9.81 -1.45 0.18
CA SER A 82 8.72 -1.93 1.04
C SER A 82 7.52 -0.98 1.00
N ALA A 83 6.38 -1.44 1.51
CA ALA A 83 5.23 -0.58 1.74
C ALA A 83 5.48 0.37 2.92
N ASP A 84 4.96 1.61 2.84
CA ASP A 84 5.09 2.62 3.90
C ASP A 84 4.15 2.34 5.09
N ARG A 85 3.18 1.46 4.92
CA ARG A 85 2.17 1.09 5.94
C ARG A 85 1.65 -0.33 5.74
N ASP A 86 1.05 -0.86 6.81
CA ASP A 86 0.26 -2.07 6.72
C ASP A 86 -1.01 -1.84 5.91
N LEU A 87 -1.42 -2.85 5.16
CA LEU A 87 -2.71 -2.89 4.49
C LEU A 87 -3.37 -4.25 4.72
N TYR A 88 -4.50 -4.23 5.43
CA TYR A 88 -5.33 -5.39 5.67
C TYR A 88 -6.68 -5.21 5.00
N LEU A 89 -7.16 -6.22 4.28
CA LEU A 89 -8.50 -6.25 3.70
C LEU A 89 -9.32 -7.33 4.37
N LYS A 90 -10.61 -7.02 4.62
CA LYS A 90 -11.56 -8.01 5.15
C LYS A 90 -12.05 -8.91 4.02
N GLU A 91 -11.98 -10.20 4.22
CA GLU A 91 -12.57 -11.19 3.31
C GLU A 91 -14.07 -11.37 3.63
N CYS A 92 -14.88 -11.38 2.58
CA CYS A 92 -16.26 -11.81 2.63
C CYS A 92 -16.37 -13.27 2.10
N ARG A 93 -17.61 -13.77 1.94
CA ARG A 93 -17.88 -15.11 1.39
C ARG A 93 -17.20 -15.37 0.04
N ASP A 94 -17.19 -14.35 -0.82
CA ASP A 94 -16.48 -14.46 -2.08
C ASP A 94 -14.98 -14.21 -1.87
N PRO A 95 -14.11 -15.06 -2.41
CA PRO A 95 -12.67 -14.86 -2.32
C PRO A 95 -12.26 -13.49 -2.85
N LEU A 96 -11.36 -12.80 -2.12
CA LEU A 96 -10.80 -11.55 -2.61
C LEU A 96 -9.94 -11.81 -3.86
N GLY A 97 -10.37 -11.24 -4.99
CA GLY A 97 -9.58 -11.16 -6.21
C GLY A 97 -8.60 -10.01 -6.16
N ILE A 98 -7.64 -10.07 -5.20
CA ILE A 98 -6.68 -8.97 -5.01
C ILE A 98 -5.67 -8.98 -6.14
N SER A 99 -5.52 -7.82 -6.78
CA SER A 99 -4.44 -7.54 -7.72
C SER A 99 -3.76 -6.23 -7.34
N VAL A 100 -2.44 -6.17 -7.56
CA VAL A 100 -1.62 -5.01 -7.23
C VAL A 100 -0.90 -4.55 -8.49
N ARG A 101 -0.98 -3.25 -8.79
CA ARG A 101 -0.22 -2.61 -9.84
C ARG A 101 0.86 -1.75 -9.21
N TYR A 102 2.10 -2.08 -9.48
CA TYR A 102 3.26 -1.32 -9.02
C TYR A 102 3.59 -0.22 -10.02
N ASN A 103 3.69 1.02 -9.54
CA ASN A 103 4.06 2.21 -10.30
C ASN A 103 5.35 2.77 -9.70
N ILE A 104 6.49 2.30 -10.18
CA ILE A 104 7.80 2.76 -9.72
C ILE A 104 8.25 3.91 -10.61
N LYS A 105 8.89 4.93 -10.03
CA LYS A 105 9.44 6.06 -10.77
C LYS A 105 10.46 5.58 -11.80
N GLU A 106 10.34 6.05 -13.03
CA GLU A 106 11.24 5.67 -14.14
C GLU A 106 12.68 6.20 -13.95
N GLU A 107 12.81 7.38 -13.32
CA GLU A 107 14.10 8.04 -13.09
C GLU A 107 14.46 7.99 -11.60
N LEU A 108 15.00 6.86 -11.16
CA LEU A 108 15.62 6.73 -9.84
C LEU A 108 17.13 6.74 -10.00
N GLY A 109 17.79 7.63 -9.27
CA GLY A 109 19.25 7.80 -9.30
C GLY A 109 19.85 7.90 -7.91
N ALA A 110 20.99 7.26 -7.69
CA ALA A 110 21.72 7.38 -6.43
C ALA A 110 22.31 8.81 -6.28
N PRO A 111 22.36 9.38 -5.08
CA PRO A 111 21.97 8.74 -3.82
C PRO A 111 20.45 8.76 -3.58
N GLU A 112 19.92 7.69 -2.98
CA GLU A 112 18.56 7.61 -2.46
C GLU A 112 18.63 7.31 -0.96
N SER A 113 17.77 7.94 -0.17
CA SER A 113 17.75 7.75 1.28
C SER A 113 16.70 6.72 1.69
N LYS A 114 16.97 6.01 2.77
CA LYS A 114 15.96 5.13 3.38
C LYS A 114 14.69 5.90 3.68
N ASN A 115 13.53 5.32 3.36
CA ASN A 115 12.18 5.87 3.44
C ASN A 115 11.81 6.91 2.36
N ASP A 116 12.70 7.23 1.42
CA ASP A 116 12.31 8.04 0.26
C ASP A 116 11.25 7.31 -0.56
N ILE A 117 10.25 8.06 -1.04
CA ILE A 117 9.17 7.49 -1.85
C ILE A 117 9.68 7.27 -3.27
N ILE A 118 9.79 6.01 -3.64
CA ILE A 118 10.27 5.56 -4.96
C ILE A 118 9.14 5.21 -5.92
N GLY A 119 7.92 5.12 -5.43
CA GLY A 119 6.76 4.74 -6.23
C GLY A 119 5.51 4.56 -5.40
N SER A 120 4.54 3.86 -6.00
CA SER A 120 3.27 3.50 -5.37
C SER A 120 2.79 2.12 -5.82
N ALA A 121 1.90 1.53 -5.04
CA ALA A 121 1.18 0.31 -5.35
C ALA A 121 -0.31 0.56 -5.30
N ASP A 122 -0.99 0.44 -6.44
CA ASP A 122 -2.45 0.52 -6.53
C ASP A 122 -3.05 -0.86 -6.30
N VAL A 123 -3.94 -0.95 -5.34
CA VAL A 123 -4.59 -2.20 -4.91
C VAL A 123 -6.01 -2.24 -5.44
N TYR A 124 -6.36 -3.36 -6.05
CA TYR A 124 -7.69 -3.63 -6.61
C TYR A 124 -8.26 -4.90 -5.99
N ASN A 125 -9.59 -4.96 -5.87
CA ASN A 125 -10.33 -6.17 -5.57
C ASN A 125 -11.34 -6.45 -6.68
N ASN A 126 -11.21 -7.60 -7.36
CA ASN A 126 -12.03 -7.97 -8.51
C ASN A 126 -12.09 -6.85 -9.59
N GLY A 127 -10.95 -6.18 -9.83
CA GLY A 127 -10.84 -5.07 -10.78
C GLY A 127 -11.32 -3.70 -10.26
N LEU A 128 -11.92 -3.65 -9.07
CA LEU A 128 -12.36 -2.40 -8.45
C LEU A 128 -11.18 -1.80 -7.64
N TYR A 129 -10.84 -0.54 -7.89
CA TYR A 129 -9.82 0.19 -7.14
C TYR A 129 -10.22 0.34 -5.66
N ILE A 130 -9.29 0.01 -4.77
CA ILE A 130 -9.49 0.10 -3.32
C ILE A 130 -8.66 1.24 -2.72
N THR A 131 -7.35 1.23 -2.94
CA THR A 131 -6.44 2.22 -2.34
C THR A 131 -5.09 2.21 -3.03
N THR A 132 -4.30 3.26 -2.77
CA THR A 132 -2.87 3.34 -3.11
C THR A 132 -2.02 3.34 -1.85
N VAL A 133 -0.93 2.60 -1.87
CA VAL A 133 0.10 2.54 -0.82
C VAL A 133 1.41 3.04 -1.41
N ASN A 134 2.16 3.88 -0.67
CA ASN A 134 3.46 4.32 -1.14
C ASN A 134 4.50 3.20 -1.01
N LEU A 135 5.42 3.17 -1.95
CA LEU A 135 6.59 2.31 -1.92
C LEU A 135 7.80 3.15 -1.52
N THR A 136 8.52 2.71 -0.52
CA THR A 136 9.67 3.42 0.03
C THR A 136 10.94 2.59 -0.04
N ALA A 137 12.07 3.27 -0.19
CA ALA A 137 13.39 2.66 -0.11
C ALA A 137 13.59 2.02 1.28
N SER A 138 13.96 0.74 1.33
CA SER A 138 14.17 0.02 2.59
C SER A 138 15.55 0.29 3.21
N GLN A 139 16.50 0.81 2.41
CA GLN A 139 17.85 1.18 2.83
C GLN A 139 18.33 2.39 2.04
N ASN A 140 19.46 2.96 2.48
CA ASN A 140 20.15 3.97 1.67
C ASN A 140 20.82 3.32 0.47
N ALA A 141 20.83 4.04 -0.65
CA ALA A 141 21.63 3.68 -1.82
C ALA A 141 22.65 4.78 -2.09
N GLU A 142 23.92 4.44 -1.99
CA GLU A 142 25.00 5.37 -2.24
C GLU A 142 25.34 5.43 -3.72
N LYS A 143 25.77 6.62 -4.13
CA LYS A 143 26.31 6.81 -5.48
C LYS A 143 27.69 6.17 -5.55
N ASN A 144 27.84 5.16 -6.39
CA ASN A 144 29.16 4.62 -6.72
C ASN A 144 29.85 5.59 -7.68
N ASP A 145 30.92 6.19 -7.24
CA ASP A 145 31.73 7.07 -8.09
C ASP A 145 32.52 6.20 -9.09
N LEU A 146 31.92 5.95 -10.23
CA LEU A 146 32.56 5.24 -11.35
C LEU A 146 33.84 5.93 -11.80
N SER A 147 34.02 7.24 -11.51
CA SER A 147 35.21 7.98 -11.88
C SER A 147 36.44 7.47 -11.13
N TYR A 148 36.29 7.01 -9.89
CA TYR A 148 37.37 6.45 -9.09
C TYR A 148 37.86 5.10 -9.64
N GLU A 149 36.92 4.24 -10.05
CA GLU A 149 37.24 2.90 -10.59
C GLU A 149 37.90 2.97 -11.97
N TYR A 150 37.47 3.91 -12.80
CA TYR A 150 38.15 4.18 -14.06
C TYR A 150 39.56 4.75 -13.86
N LYS A 151 39.77 5.64 -12.87
CA LYS A 151 41.09 6.13 -12.48
C LYS A 151 41.99 5.00 -12.03
N GLU A 152 41.57 4.14 -11.14
CA GLU A 152 42.38 3.01 -10.66
C GLU A 152 42.72 2.02 -11.79
N ARG A 153 41.76 1.69 -12.66
CA ARG A 153 42.02 0.86 -13.83
C ARG A 153 42.97 1.50 -14.82
N TYR A 154 42.87 2.81 -15.05
CA TYR A 154 43.79 3.55 -15.91
C TYR A 154 45.19 3.59 -15.32
N ILE A 155 45.34 3.86 -14.01
CA ILE A 155 46.63 3.85 -13.32
C ILE A 155 47.24 2.45 -13.36
N PHE A 156 46.47 1.40 -13.19
CA PHE A 156 46.95 0.02 -13.27
C PHE A 156 47.44 -0.33 -14.69
N LEU A 157 46.68 0.03 -15.72
CA LEU A 157 47.09 -0.18 -17.13
C LEU A 157 48.35 0.60 -17.49
N ILE A 158 48.48 1.85 -17.02
CA ILE A 158 49.70 2.65 -17.26
C ILE A 158 50.90 2.01 -16.56
N LYS A 159 50.77 1.48 -15.36
CA LYS A 159 51.85 0.77 -14.64
C LYS A 159 52.32 -0.46 -15.41
N ILE A 160 51.40 -1.29 -15.90
CA ILE A 160 51.75 -2.45 -16.75
C ILE A 160 52.50 -2.04 -18.01
N LEU A 161 52.04 -1.01 -18.70
CA LEU A 161 52.72 -0.51 -19.92
C LEU A 161 54.13 0.01 -19.63
N LEU A 162 54.32 0.72 -18.52
CA LEU A 162 55.65 1.21 -18.13
C LEU A 162 56.60 0.09 -17.68
N GLU A 163 56.11 -1.02 -17.14
CA GLU A 163 56.91 -2.21 -16.83
C GLU A 163 57.33 -2.99 -18.05
N GLN A 164 56.52 -3.00 -19.13
CA GLN A 164 56.86 -3.65 -20.39
C GLN A 164 57.85 -2.84 -21.28
N MET A 165 58.04 -1.57 -20.96
CA MET A 165 58.98 -0.67 -21.65
C MET A 165 60.36 -0.61 -20.99
N ARG A 166 60.60 -1.36 -19.93
CA ARG A 166 61.88 -1.52 -19.24
C ARG A 166 62.54 -2.84 -19.61
#